data_8bd84e99b333d9395997b3c88733a849
#
_entry.id   8bd84e99b333d9395997b3c88733a849
#
_cell.length_a   1.000
_cell.length_b   1.000
_cell.length_c   1.000
_cell.angle_alpha   90.00
_cell.angle_beta   90.00
_cell.angle_gamma   90.00
#
_symmetry.space_group_name_H-M   'P 1'
#
loop_
_entity.id
_entity.type
_entity.pdbx_description
1 polymer ?
#
loop_
_entity_poly.entity_id
_entity_poly.type
_entity_poly.pdbx_seq_one_letter_code
_entity_poly.pdbx_strand_id
1 'polypeptide(L)'
;MHSFNVHKFKSMCRYVIFFLFFGLLSQQLQAQKLNRTERKIVEKVKSLDQESIAFLEKVVNMNSGTLNLDGVKAVGAVFGSAFEQIGFNTEWIDMPAAMNRAGHLFASIDGNKGKKLLLIGHLDTVFEENSPFQNFERINDSIAYGPGANDMKGGDVIVLYALKALAELNLLKNATITVAFTGDEESTGKPLSISRKALIDAGKAADIALGFETATSFENATIARRGASGWRVETTGKRAHSSGVFNERVGAGAIFEMSRILNAFYEEVRGEEYLTFNPGTLLGGTFVEYDKQTSSGEVFGKPT
;
A
#
# COMPACT_ATOMS: atom_id res chain seq x y z
N MET A 1 -5.28 -32.64 69.04
CA MET A 1 -4.30 -31.72 68.37
C MET A 1 -4.39 -31.86 66.84
N HIS A 2 -5.05 -30.96 66.17
CA HIS A 2 -5.18 -30.98 64.71
C HIS A 2 -3.94 -30.28 64.13
N SER A 3 -3.09 -30.99 63.41
CA SER A 3 -1.96 -30.42 62.69
C SER A 3 -2.49 -29.62 61.47
N PHE A 4 -2.30 -28.33 61.52
CA PHE A 4 -2.61 -27.41 60.40
C PHE A 4 -1.65 -27.74 59.24
N ASN A 5 -2.21 -28.13 58.08
CA ASN A 5 -1.43 -28.54 56.93
C ASN A 5 -0.96 -27.30 56.13
N VAL A 6 0.21 -26.78 56.49
CA VAL A 6 0.86 -25.57 55.92
C VAL A 6 1.05 -25.64 54.40
N HIS A 7 1.16 -26.85 53.83
CA HIS A 7 1.29 -27.03 52.39
C HIS A 7 0.03 -26.70 51.60
N LYS A 8 -1.16 -27.04 52.14
CA LYS A 8 -2.44 -26.71 51.51
C LYS A 8 -2.72 -25.20 51.56
N PHE A 9 -2.32 -24.52 52.62
CA PHE A 9 -2.48 -23.08 52.76
C PHE A 9 -1.59 -22.28 51.79
N LYS A 10 -0.33 -22.69 51.61
CA LYS A 10 0.57 -22.07 50.62
C LYS A 10 0.11 -22.26 49.16
N SER A 11 -0.48 -23.39 48.82
CA SER A 11 -1.06 -23.65 47.51
C SER A 11 -2.29 -22.77 47.26
N MET A 12 -3.19 -22.65 48.22
CA MET A 12 -4.40 -21.84 48.13
C MET A 12 -4.08 -20.35 48.00
N CYS A 13 -3.08 -19.83 48.73
CA CYS A 13 -2.63 -18.44 48.55
C CYS A 13 -2.03 -18.18 47.17
N ARG A 14 -1.31 -19.13 46.56
CA ARG A 14 -0.81 -18.98 45.18
C ARG A 14 -1.93 -18.86 44.14
N TYR A 15 -3.00 -19.65 44.26
CA TYR A 15 -4.15 -19.55 43.36
C TYR A 15 -4.94 -18.27 43.57
N VAL A 16 -5.11 -17.81 44.81
CA VAL A 16 -5.78 -16.55 45.09
C VAL A 16 -5.00 -15.33 44.53
N ILE A 17 -3.67 -15.32 44.66
CA ILE A 17 -2.79 -14.29 44.09
C ILE A 17 -2.83 -14.35 42.55
N PHE A 18 -2.85 -15.53 41.95
CA PHE A 18 -2.94 -15.70 40.51
C PHE A 18 -4.30 -15.22 39.96
N PHE A 19 -5.39 -15.53 40.63
CA PHE A 19 -6.72 -15.03 40.28
C PHE A 19 -6.88 -13.51 40.46
N LEU A 20 -6.29 -12.93 41.49
CA LEU A 20 -6.28 -11.47 41.71
C LEU A 20 -5.43 -10.76 40.64
N PHE A 21 -4.31 -11.34 40.23
CA PHE A 21 -3.48 -10.77 39.15
C PHE A 21 -4.16 -10.86 37.77
N PHE A 22 -4.89 -11.96 37.50
CA PHE A 22 -5.68 -12.10 36.27
C PHE A 22 -6.90 -11.17 36.26
N GLY A 23 -7.54 -10.93 37.41
CA GLY A 23 -8.63 -9.98 37.57
C GLY A 23 -8.22 -8.53 37.38
N LEU A 24 -6.97 -8.17 37.71
CA LEU A 24 -6.40 -6.84 37.48
C LEU A 24 -5.98 -6.60 36.01
N LEU A 25 -5.57 -7.66 35.30
CA LEU A 25 -5.25 -7.59 33.87
C LEU A 25 -6.51 -7.46 32.98
N SER A 26 -7.66 -7.99 33.43
CA SER A 26 -8.92 -7.88 32.67
C SER A 26 -9.58 -6.51 32.72
N GLN A 27 -9.13 -5.60 33.56
CA GLN A 27 -9.68 -4.22 33.63
C GLN A 27 -9.09 -3.25 32.58
N GLN A 28 -8.07 -3.67 31.81
CA GLN A 28 -7.45 -2.79 30.78
C GLN A 28 -8.05 -2.92 29.37
N LEU A 29 -9.03 -3.78 29.17
CA LEU A 29 -9.71 -3.97 27.87
C LEU A 29 -11.09 -3.27 27.81
N GLN A 30 -11.31 -2.20 28.54
CA GLN A 30 -12.47 -1.36 28.27
C GLN A 30 -12.16 -0.52 27.02
N ALA A 31 -12.81 -0.85 25.91
CA ALA A 31 -12.85 0.02 24.73
C ALA A 31 -13.20 1.45 25.21
N GLN A 32 -12.33 2.41 24.91
CA GLN A 32 -12.50 3.79 25.36
C GLN A 32 -13.87 4.29 24.89
N LYS A 33 -14.76 4.65 25.83
CA LYS A 33 -16.08 5.15 25.47
C LYS A 33 -15.93 6.46 24.70
N LEU A 34 -16.50 6.50 23.52
CA LEU A 34 -16.53 7.72 22.72
C LEU A 34 -17.10 8.89 23.53
N ASN A 35 -16.40 10.02 23.51
CA ASN A 35 -16.90 11.25 24.08
C ASN A 35 -18.06 11.84 23.21
N ARG A 36 -18.65 12.96 23.65
CA ARG A 36 -19.80 13.57 22.96
C ARG A 36 -19.47 14.02 21.54
N THR A 37 -18.28 14.57 21.32
CA THR A 37 -17.83 15.03 20.00
C THR A 37 -17.57 13.85 19.06
N GLU A 38 -16.88 12.82 19.54
CA GLU A 38 -16.61 11.60 18.77
C GLU A 38 -17.91 10.89 18.34
N ARG A 39 -18.92 10.82 19.23
CA ARG A 39 -20.23 10.28 18.83
C ARG A 39 -20.89 11.09 17.72
N LYS A 40 -20.82 12.43 17.78
CA LYS A 40 -21.36 13.28 16.70
C LYS A 40 -20.63 13.06 15.38
N ILE A 41 -19.30 12.85 15.40
CA ILE A 41 -18.52 12.53 14.20
C ILE A 41 -18.99 11.19 13.61
N VAL A 42 -19.12 10.16 14.43
CA VAL A 42 -19.60 8.84 13.97
C VAL A 42 -21.01 8.93 13.38
N GLU A 43 -21.94 9.66 14.04
CA GLU A 43 -23.28 9.88 13.52
C GLU A 43 -23.27 10.64 12.19
N LYS A 44 -22.40 11.65 12.06
CA LYS A 44 -22.26 12.42 10.82
C LYS A 44 -21.70 11.55 9.69
N VAL A 45 -20.64 10.77 9.93
CA VAL A 45 -20.08 9.82 8.93
C VAL A 45 -21.16 8.85 8.47
N LYS A 46 -21.91 8.25 9.40
CA LYS A 46 -23.03 7.36 9.05
C LYS A 46 -24.11 8.04 8.19
N SER A 47 -24.37 9.32 8.43
CA SER A 47 -25.36 10.07 7.62
C SER A 47 -24.88 10.35 6.20
N LEU A 48 -23.58 10.25 5.93
CA LEU A 48 -22.96 10.44 4.61
C LEU A 48 -22.71 9.12 3.85
N ASP A 49 -23.06 7.97 4.43
CA ASP A 49 -22.74 6.64 3.90
C ASP A 49 -23.21 6.45 2.45
N GLN A 50 -24.48 6.71 2.16
CA GLN A 50 -25.02 6.54 0.81
C GLN A 50 -24.38 7.49 -0.21
N GLU A 51 -24.06 8.71 0.21
CA GLU A 51 -23.39 9.69 -0.63
C GLU A 51 -21.96 9.25 -0.94
N SER A 52 -21.24 8.73 0.05
CA SER A 52 -19.88 8.24 -0.12
C SER A 52 -19.80 7.03 -1.06
N ILE A 53 -20.75 6.10 -0.95
CA ILE A 53 -20.85 4.95 -1.87
C ILE A 53 -21.14 5.42 -3.31
N ALA A 54 -22.07 6.35 -3.49
CA ALA A 54 -22.38 6.91 -4.82
C ALA A 54 -21.17 7.66 -5.42
N PHE A 55 -20.40 8.35 -4.59
CA PHE A 55 -19.17 8.99 -5.01
C PHE A 55 -18.10 7.95 -5.40
N LEU A 56 -17.96 6.88 -4.62
CA LEU A 56 -17.06 5.77 -4.96
C LEU A 56 -17.43 5.13 -6.29
N GLU A 57 -18.70 4.80 -6.50
CA GLU A 57 -19.20 4.27 -7.77
C GLU A 57 -18.85 5.19 -8.95
N LYS A 58 -19.08 6.51 -8.78
CA LYS A 58 -18.73 7.51 -9.79
C LYS A 58 -17.26 7.45 -10.17
N VAL A 59 -16.34 7.49 -9.20
CA VAL A 59 -14.89 7.57 -9.48
C VAL A 59 -14.31 6.22 -9.91
N VAL A 60 -14.90 5.11 -9.48
CA VAL A 60 -14.51 3.76 -9.94
C VAL A 60 -14.87 3.57 -11.41
N ASN A 61 -16.04 4.05 -11.85
CA ASN A 61 -16.47 3.98 -13.24
C ASN A 61 -15.70 4.94 -14.18
N MET A 62 -14.78 5.74 -13.63
CA MET A 62 -13.84 6.55 -14.42
C MET A 62 -12.52 5.81 -14.52
N ASN A 63 -12.16 5.33 -15.73
CA ASN A 63 -10.87 4.68 -15.92
C ASN A 63 -9.73 5.63 -15.56
N SER A 64 -8.80 5.17 -14.73
CA SER A 64 -7.59 5.88 -14.34
C SER A 64 -6.39 4.93 -14.28
N GLY A 65 -6.24 4.04 -15.26
CA GLY A 65 -4.97 3.31 -15.43
C GLY A 65 -3.81 4.30 -15.46
N THR A 66 -2.66 3.95 -14.88
CA THR A 66 -1.55 4.91 -14.71
C THR A 66 -1.13 5.59 -16.03
N LEU A 67 -1.27 4.90 -17.17
CA LEU A 67 -0.92 5.43 -18.49
C LEU A 67 -2.08 6.14 -19.19
N ASN A 68 -3.29 6.07 -18.66
CA ASN A 68 -4.43 6.90 -19.07
C ASN A 68 -4.36 8.27 -18.37
N LEU A 69 -3.49 9.14 -18.85
CA LEU A 69 -3.18 10.42 -18.21
C LEU A 69 -4.43 11.30 -18.05
N ASP A 70 -5.29 11.34 -19.05
CA ASP A 70 -6.53 12.12 -19.04
C ASP A 70 -7.53 11.56 -18.03
N GLY A 71 -7.62 10.24 -17.91
CA GLY A 71 -8.45 9.58 -16.92
C GLY A 71 -8.01 9.86 -15.49
N VAL A 72 -6.70 9.78 -15.22
CA VAL A 72 -6.14 10.14 -13.90
C VAL A 72 -6.42 11.61 -13.57
N LYS A 73 -6.22 12.54 -14.51
CA LYS A 73 -6.56 13.95 -14.33
C LYS A 73 -8.06 14.17 -14.09
N ALA A 74 -8.91 13.46 -14.80
CA ALA A 74 -10.36 13.57 -14.65
C ALA A 74 -10.82 13.10 -13.26
N VAL A 75 -10.30 11.98 -12.76
CA VAL A 75 -10.55 11.52 -11.40
C VAL A 75 -10.02 12.53 -10.38
N GLY A 76 -8.81 13.06 -10.59
CA GLY A 76 -8.24 14.12 -9.76
C GLY A 76 -9.09 15.36 -9.70
N ALA A 77 -9.65 15.81 -10.84
CA ALA A 77 -10.54 16.96 -10.89
C ALA A 77 -11.85 16.75 -10.11
N VAL A 78 -12.39 15.52 -10.12
CA VAL A 78 -13.59 15.19 -9.33
C VAL A 78 -13.30 15.26 -7.83
N PHE A 79 -12.19 14.71 -7.36
CA PHE A 79 -11.77 14.82 -5.97
C PHE A 79 -11.42 16.28 -5.59
N GLY A 80 -10.69 17.00 -6.47
CA GLY A 80 -10.32 18.40 -6.25
C GLY A 80 -11.55 19.25 -6.01
N SER A 81 -12.55 19.18 -6.91
CA SER A 81 -13.80 19.91 -6.73
C SER A 81 -14.52 19.56 -5.42
N ALA A 82 -14.50 18.28 -5.02
CA ALA A 82 -15.12 17.86 -3.76
C ALA A 82 -14.36 18.41 -2.52
N PHE A 83 -13.03 18.48 -2.57
CA PHE A 83 -12.23 19.12 -1.52
C PHE A 83 -12.47 20.63 -1.44
N GLU A 84 -12.60 21.32 -2.58
CA GLU A 84 -12.93 22.76 -2.61
C GLU A 84 -14.28 23.04 -1.96
N GLN A 85 -15.30 22.20 -2.18
CA GLN A 85 -16.63 22.34 -1.56
C GLN A 85 -16.60 22.26 -0.04
N ILE A 86 -15.61 21.63 0.54
CA ILE A 86 -15.42 21.55 2.01
C ILE A 86 -14.33 22.50 2.53
N GLY A 87 -13.89 23.46 1.69
CA GLY A 87 -13.04 24.58 2.08
C GLY A 87 -11.54 24.35 1.98
N PHE A 88 -11.09 23.31 1.26
CA PHE A 88 -9.67 23.11 0.94
C PHE A 88 -9.26 23.92 -0.29
N ASN A 89 -8.02 24.39 -0.30
CA ASN A 89 -7.36 24.88 -1.51
C ASN A 89 -6.77 23.68 -2.25
N THR A 90 -7.00 23.60 -3.57
CA THR A 90 -6.50 22.49 -4.40
C THR A 90 -5.44 22.94 -5.40
N GLU A 91 -4.49 22.07 -5.69
CA GLU A 91 -3.45 22.26 -6.68
C GLU A 91 -3.22 20.93 -7.42
N TRP A 92 -3.14 21.04 -8.75
CA TRP A 92 -2.68 19.92 -9.58
C TRP A 92 -1.21 20.13 -9.94
N ILE A 93 -0.36 19.16 -9.59
CA ILE A 93 1.08 19.19 -9.88
C ILE A 93 1.33 18.32 -11.11
N ASP A 94 1.53 18.94 -12.27
CA ASP A 94 1.82 18.22 -13.51
C ASP A 94 3.21 17.56 -13.48
N MET A 95 3.30 16.39 -14.08
CA MET A 95 4.59 15.77 -14.35
C MET A 95 5.17 16.22 -15.69
N PRO A 96 6.51 16.23 -15.85
CA PRO A 96 7.11 16.51 -17.16
C PRO A 96 6.59 15.57 -18.25
N ALA A 97 6.28 16.08 -19.42
CA ALA A 97 5.72 15.28 -20.53
C ALA A 97 6.56 14.03 -20.86
N ALA A 98 7.90 14.15 -20.81
CA ALA A 98 8.80 13.02 -21.04
C ALA A 98 8.66 11.88 -20.01
N MET A 99 8.03 12.14 -18.87
CA MET A 99 7.78 11.13 -17.84
C MET A 99 6.58 10.24 -18.17
N ASN A 100 5.67 10.71 -19.02
CA ASN A 100 4.42 10.05 -19.37
C ASN A 100 3.59 9.67 -18.13
N ARG A 101 3.37 10.64 -17.23
CA ARG A 101 2.53 10.53 -16.02
C ARG A 101 1.67 11.77 -15.88
N ALA A 102 0.45 11.58 -15.37
CA ALA A 102 -0.55 12.65 -15.31
C ALA A 102 -0.20 13.78 -14.33
N GLY A 103 0.33 13.42 -13.17
CA GLY A 103 0.59 14.34 -12.08
C GLY A 103 -0.14 13.96 -10.80
N HIS A 104 -0.26 14.90 -9.85
CA HIS A 104 -0.75 14.66 -8.51
C HIS A 104 -1.75 15.73 -8.08
N LEU A 105 -2.78 15.35 -7.34
CA LEU A 105 -3.68 16.26 -6.66
C LEU A 105 -3.17 16.51 -5.23
N PHE A 106 -3.02 17.79 -4.91
CA PHE A 106 -2.84 18.25 -3.53
C PHE A 106 -4.04 19.09 -3.12
N ALA A 107 -4.53 18.86 -1.88
CA ALA A 107 -5.56 19.68 -1.28
C ALA A 107 -5.13 20.06 0.14
N SER A 108 -5.26 21.33 0.54
CA SER A 108 -4.75 21.79 1.82
C SER A 108 -5.65 22.81 2.51
N ILE A 109 -5.62 22.77 3.84
CA ILE A 109 -6.05 23.86 4.71
C ILE A 109 -4.90 24.22 5.64
N ASP A 110 -4.65 25.50 5.81
CA ASP A 110 -3.60 26.02 6.65
C ASP A 110 -4.16 26.63 7.93
N GLY A 111 -3.76 26.07 9.05
CA GLY A 111 -4.13 26.53 10.38
C GLY A 111 -2.91 26.72 11.28
N ASN A 112 -3.18 26.90 12.56
CA ASN A 112 -2.11 27.13 13.55
C ASN A 112 -2.29 26.32 14.83
N LYS A 113 -3.15 25.30 14.80
CA LYS A 113 -3.45 24.47 15.98
C LYS A 113 -3.26 22.99 15.68
N GLY A 114 -2.77 22.28 16.68
CA GLY A 114 -2.62 20.83 16.63
C GLY A 114 -1.40 20.39 15.81
N LYS A 115 -1.41 19.13 15.44
CA LYS A 115 -0.40 18.51 14.59
C LYS A 115 -0.69 18.77 13.11
N LYS A 116 0.36 18.90 12.31
CA LYS A 116 0.26 18.97 10.86
C LYS A 116 0.05 17.58 10.31
N LEU A 117 -1.07 17.35 9.64
CA LEU A 117 -1.41 16.04 9.09
C LEU A 117 -1.14 16.00 7.59
N LEU A 118 -0.58 14.88 7.13
CA LEU A 118 -0.52 14.50 5.72
C LEU A 118 -1.35 13.25 5.52
N LEU A 119 -2.35 13.32 4.64
CA LEU A 119 -3.21 12.20 4.25
C LEU A 119 -2.82 11.77 2.84
N ILE A 120 -2.44 10.51 2.67
CA ILE A 120 -1.83 10.01 1.43
C ILE A 120 -2.76 8.99 0.78
N GLY A 121 -2.95 9.15 -0.53
CA GLY A 121 -3.62 8.21 -1.40
C GLY A 121 -3.11 8.28 -2.83
N HIS A 122 -3.76 7.53 -3.75
CA HIS A 122 -3.46 7.61 -5.17
C HIS A 122 -4.71 7.46 -6.05
N LEU A 123 -4.66 8.14 -7.19
CA LEU A 123 -5.77 8.25 -8.15
C LEU A 123 -5.72 7.18 -9.24
N ASP A 124 -4.52 6.67 -9.53
CA ASP A 124 -4.29 5.70 -10.59
C ASP A 124 -4.61 4.27 -10.15
N THR A 125 -4.70 3.38 -11.10
CA THR A 125 -4.94 1.95 -10.93
C THR A 125 -4.09 1.16 -11.91
N VAL A 126 -3.90 -0.14 -11.65
CA VAL A 126 -3.26 -1.08 -12.60
C VAL A 126 -4.15 -1.41 -13.81
N PHE A 127 -5.40 -0.93 -13.86
CA PHE A 127 -6.37 -1.28 -14.89
C PHE A 127 -6.40 -0.23 -15.99
N GLU A 128 -5.61 -0.46 -17.04
CA GLU A 128 -5.57 0.41 -18.22
C GLU A 128 -6.88 0.37 -19.03
N GLU A 129 -7.07 1.25 -20.03
CA GLU A 129 -8.29 1.38 -20.83
C GLU A 129 -8.70 0.09 -21.55
N ASN A 130 -7.73 -0.77 -21.90
CA ASN A 130 -7.99 -2.05 -22.56
C ASN A 130 -8.29 -3.20 -21.57
N SER A 131 -8.33 -2.96 -20.28
CA SER A 131 -8.72 -3.94 -19.29
C SER A 131 -10.20 -4.31 -19.43
N PRO A 132 -10.58 -5.59 -19.34
CA PRO A 132 -11.97 -5.99 -19.30
C PRO A 132 -12.67 -5.61 -17.98
N PHE A 133 -11.94 -5.22 -16.95
CA PHE A 133 -12.41 -4.85 -15.63
C PHE A 133 -12.50 -3.33 -15.51
N GLN A 134 -13.67 -2.74 -15.82
CA GLN A 134 -13.83 -1.29 -15.93
C GLN A 134 -14.95 -0.71 -15.07
N ASN A 135 -15.90 -1.53 -14.61
CA ASN A 135 -17.11 -1.00 -14.00
C ASN A 135 -17.21 -1.34 -12.51
N PHE A 136 -17.83 -0.44 -11.76
CA PHE A 136 -18.29 -0.71 -10.42
C PHE A 136 -19.51 -1.66 -10.49
N GLU A 137 -19.46 -2.73 -9.73
CA GLU A 137 -20.54 -3.71 -9.64
C GLU A 137 -20.86 -4.00 -8.18
N ARG A 138 -22.09 -3.68 -7.77
CA ARG A 138 -22.58 -3.98 -6.43
C ARG A 138 -23.16 -5.38 -6.39
N ILE A 139 -22.53 -6.28 -5.64
CA ILE A 139 -22.98 -7.67 -5.49
C ILE A 139 -24.09 -7.78 -4.46
N ASN A 140 -23.96 -7.05 -3.34
CA ASN A 140 -24.97 -7.01 -2.27
C ASN A 140 -24.72 -5.75 -1.39
N ASP A 141 -25.41 -5.67 -0.26
CA ASP A 141 -25.31 -4.51 0.64
C ASP A 141 -23.93 -4.34 1.32
N SER A 142 -23.05 -5.34 1.23
CA SER A 142 -21.75 -5.36 1.91
C SER A 142 -20.58 -5.54 0.96
N ILE A 143 -20.81 -5.89 -0.31
CA ILE A 143 -19.75 -6.23 -1.26
C ILE A 143 -19.97 -5.51 -2.59
N ALA A 144 -18.94 -4.87 -3.07
CA ALA A 144 -18.86 -4.33 -4.42
C ALA A 144 -17.49 -4.65 -5.04
N TYR A 145 -17.45 -4.72 -6.38
CA TYR A 145 -16.24 -4.83 -7.18
C TYR A 145 -16.08 -3.60 -8.05
N GLY A 146 -14.84 -3.30 -8.42
CA GLY A 146 -14.53 -2.25 -9.38
C GLY A 146 -13.04 -1.91 -9.38
N PRO A 147 -12.50 -1.39 -10.50
CA PRO A 147 -11.09 -1.00 -10.59
C PRO A 147 -10.77 0.11 -9.60
N GLY A 148 -9.81 -0.16 -8.70
CA GLY A 148 -9.45 0.77 -7.64
C GLY A 148 -10.45 0.87 -6.48
N ALA A 149 -11.52 0.06 -6.43
CA ALA A 149 -12.51 0.12 -5.34
C ALA A 149 -11.88 -0.14 -3.96
N ASN A 150 -10.83 -0.95 -3.90
CA ASN A 150 -10.05 -1.23 -2.71
C ASN A 150 -8.65 -0.58 -2.75
N ASP A 151 -8.02 -0.58 -3.92
CA ASP A 151 -6.67 -0.06 -4.17
C ASP A 151 -6.72 1.01 -5.26
N MET A 152 -6.75 2.38 -4.92
CA MET A 152 -7.14 2.76 -3.57
C MET A 152 -8.21 3.87 -3.55
N LYS A 153 -9.03 4.01 -4.62
CA LYS A 153 -10.12 5.02 -4.67
C LYS A 153 -11.07 4.94 -3.48
N GLY A 154 -11.28 3.73 -2.91
CA GLY A 154 -12.03 3.55 -1.67
C GLY A 154 -11.37 4.26 -0.49
N GLY A 155 -10.05 4.16 -0.36
CA GLY A 155 -9.27 4.89 0.63
C GLY A 155 -9.36 6.41 0.44
N ASP A 156 -9.28 6.89 -0.81
CA ASP A 156 -9.41 8.30 -1.15
C ASP A 156 -10.80 8.84 -0.76
N VAL A 157 -11.86 8.06 -1.00
CA VAL A 157 -13.23 8.39 -0.61
C VAL A 157 -13.36 8.44 0.92
N ILE A 158 -12.72 7.53 1.66
CA ILE A 158 -12.68 7.56 3.11
C ILE A 158 -12.04 8.86 3.60
N VAL A 159 -10.92 9.29 3.02
CA VAL A 159 -10.27 10.58 3.34
C VAL A 159 -11.24 11.74 3.11
N LEU A 160 -11.83 11.83 1.92
CA LEU A 160 -12.74 12.92 1.56
C LEU A 160 -13.93 13.01 2.51
N TYR A 161 -14.61 11.88 2.77
CA TYR A 161 -15.83 11.88 3.59
C TYR A 161 -15.57 12.01 5.07
N ALA A 162 -14.42 11.56 5.57
CA ALA A 162 -13.97 11.88 6.92
C ALA A 162 -13.75 13.38 7.10
N LEU A 163 -13.07 14.03 6.16
CA LEU A 163 -12.85 15.48 6.17
C LEU A 163 -14.16 16.25 5.97
N LYS A 164 -15.06 15.79 5.10
CA LYS A 164 -16.40 16.37 4.93
C LYS A 164 -17.21 16.34 6.23
N ALA A 165 -17.23 15.20 6.90
CA ALA A 165 -17.91 15.08 8.19
C ALA A 165 -17.37 16.07 9.23
N LEU A 166 -16.04 16.21 9.30
CA LEU A 166 -15.40 17.17 10.20
C LEU A 166 -15.68 18.63 9.81
N ALA A 167 -15.67 18.96 8.51
CA ALA A 167 -15.99 20.29 8.01
C ALA A 167 -17.43 20.70 8.34
N GLU A 168 -18.41 19.83 8.08
CA GLU A 168 -19.81 20.08 8.36
C GLU A 168 -20.11 20.22 9.88
N LEU A 169 -19.27 19.63 10.73
CA LEU A 169 -19.31 19.82 12.18
C LEU A 169 -18.48 21.02 12.67
N ASN A 170 -17.87 21.80 11.78
CA ASN A 170 -16.98 22.92 12.09
C ASN A 170 -15.75 22.53 12.94
N LEU A 171 -15.25 21.30 12.80
CA LEU A 171 -14.13 20.76 13.57
C LEU A 171 -12.76 20.94 12.88
N LEU A 172 -12.72 21.41 11.63
CA LEU A 172 -11.48 21.67 10.90
C LEU A 172 -10.90 23.07 11.14
N LYS A 173 -11.58 23.90 11.93
CA LYS A 173 -11.14 25.29 12.16
C LYS A 173 -9.74 25.34 12.79
N ASN A 174 -8.83 26.02 12.08
CA ASN A 174 -7.41 26.16 12.42
C ASN A 174 -6.58 24.86 12.39
N ALA A 175 -7.09 23.75 11.83
CA ALA A 175 -6.30 22.57 11.54
C ALA A 175 -5.32 22.82 10.38
N THR A 176 -4.18 22.15 10.38
CA THR A 176 -3.26 22.11 9.24
C THR A 176 -3.28 20.70 8.68
N ILE A 177 -3.86 20.57 7.48
CA ILE A 177 -4.03 19.26 6.81
C ILE A 177 -3.63 19.42 5.36
N THR A 178 -2.78 18.51 4.89
CA THR A 178 -2.47 18.33 3.46
C THR A 178 -2.95 16.94 3.05
N VAL A 179 -3.73 16.87 1.99
CA VAL A 179 -4.05 15.64 1.28
C VAL A 179 -3.15 15.58 0.05
N ALA A 180 -2.54 14.44 -0.22
CA ALA A 180 -1.70 14.20 -1.37
C ALA A 180 -2.15 12.90 -2.07
N PHE A 181 -2.85 13.02 -3.18
CA PHE A 181 -3.26 11.91 -4.03
C PHE A 181 -2.36 11.86 -5.25
N THR A 182 -1.48 10.87 -5.32
CA THR A 182 -0.56 10.69 -6.44
C THR A 182 -1.27 10.03 -7.62
N GLY A 183 -0.85 10.32 -8.84
CA GLY A 183 -1.44 9.75 -10.05
C GLY A 183 -0.49 8.80 -10.79
N ASP A 184 0.48 8.21 -10.07
CA ASP A 184 1.47 7.29 -10.61
C ASP A 184 2.02 6.32 -9.55
N GLU A 185 1.21 5.94 -8.56
CA GLU A 185 1.64 5.01 -7.50
C GLU A 185 1.94 3.64 -8.10
N GLU A 186 1.01 3.11 -8.88
CA GLU A 186 1.03 1.78 -9.47
C GLU A 186 2.15 1.58 -10.50
N SER A 187 2.56 2.66 -11.15
CA SER A 187 3.69 2.68 -12.07
C SER A 187 4.43 4.01 -12.00
N THR A 188 5.29 4.11 -11.00
CA THR A 188 5.95 5.38 -10.65
C THR A 188 6.80 5.95 -11.76
N GLY A 189 6.61 7.23 -12.07
CA GLY A 189 7.43 7.98 -13.01
C GLY A 189 8.89 8.10 -12.58
N LYS A 190 9.79 8.09 -13.53
CA LYS A 190 11.24 8.21 -13.30
C LYS A 190 11.77 9.52 -13.88
N PRO A 191 12.73 10.19 -13.22
CA PRO A 191 13.38 9.83 -11.96
C PRO A 191 12.49 10.14 -10.74
N LEU A 192 12.62 9.35 -9.68
CA LEU A 192 11.85 9.52 -8.43
C LEU A 192 12.06 10.88 -7.77
N SER A 193 13.23 11.49 -7.96
CA SER A 193 13.53 12.85 -7.46
C SER A 193 12.61 13.93 -8.02
N ILE A 194 11.92 13.67 -9.11
CA ILE A 194 10.90 14.55 -9.71
C ILE A 194 9.51 14.06 -9.30
N SER A 195 9.14 12.81 -9.62
CA SER A 195 7.79 12.31 -9.40
C SER A 195 7.36 12.29 -7.92
N ARG A 196 8.29 12.09 -7.00
CA ARG A 196 7.99 12.05 -5.57
C ARG A 196 8.36 13.33 -4.82
N LYS A 197 8.87 14.36 -5.50
CA LYS A 197 9.36 15.58 -4.85
C LYS A 197 8.30 16.23 -3.98
N ALA A 198 7.13 16.51 -4.52
CA ALA A 198 6.04 17.17 -3.80
C ALA A 198 5.57 16.35 -2.59
N LEU A 199 5.39 15.04 -2.75
CA LEU A 199 5.01 14.14 -1.65
C LEU A 199 6.07 14.10 -0.55
N ILE A 200 7.36 14.04 -0.92
CA ILE A 200 8.48 14.05 0.04
C ILE A 200 8.52 15.38 0.79
N ASP A 201 8.32 16.51 0.10
CA ASP A 201 8.34 17.82 0.73
C ASP A 201 7.15 18.00 1.69
N ALA A 202 5.95 17.53 1.30
CA ALA A 202 4.79 17.47 2.20
C ALA A 202 5.03 16.57 3.43
N GLY A 203 5.67 15.40 3.21
CA GLY A 203 6.04 14.50 4.30
C GLY A 203 7.03 15.11 5.29
N LYS A 204 8.01 15.88 4.81
CA LYS A 204 8.96 16.60 5.68
C LYS A 204 8.31 17.73 6.47
N ALA A 205 7.23 18.32 5.95
CA ALA A 205 6.50 19.41 6.59
C ALA A 205 5.46 18.92 7.60
N ALA A 206 5.04 17.65 7.54
CA ALA A 206 4.03 17.06 8.39
C ALA A 206 4.59 16.52 9.71
N ASP A 207 3.77 16.52 10.76
CA ASP A 207 4.07 15.85 12.03
C ASP A 207 3.61 14.38 12.00
N ILE A 208 2.55 14.09 11.26
CA ILE A 208 1.92 12.76 11.15
C ILE A 208 1.50 12.54 9.70
N ALA A 209 1.85 11.39 9.15
CA ALA A 209 1.35 10.94 7.85
C ALA A 209 0.47 9.70 8.02
N LEU A 210 -0.68 9.68 7.34
CA LEU A 210 -1.61 8.57 7.32
C LEU A 210 -1.83 8.14 5.87
N GLY A 211 -1.54 6.88 5.56
CA GLY A 211 -1.86 6.26 4.28
C GLY A 211 -3.15 5.47 4.38
N PHE A 212 -3.99 5.56 3.37
CA PHE A 212 -5.31 4.92 3.34
C PHE A 212 -5.38 3.74 2.39
N GLU A 213 -4.25 3.07 2.21
CA GLU A 213 -4.11 1.82 1.48
C GLU A 213 -4.86 0.66 2.13
N THR A 214 -4.92 -0.45 1.40
CA THR A 214 -5.54 -1.70 1.88
C THR A 214 -5.04 -2.11 3.25
N ALA A 215 -5.95 -2.22 4.21
CA ALA A 215 -5.64 -2.72 5.54
C ALA A 215 -5.58 -4.26 5.56
N THR A 216 -4.71 -4.82 6.42
CA THR A 216 -4.62 -6.28 6.61
C THR A 216 -5.83 -6.86 7.35
N SER A 217 -6.52 -6.03 8.16
CA SER A 217 -7.82 -6.31 8.76
C SER A 217 -8.46 -5.01 9.27
N PHE A 218 -9.73 -5.07 9.63
CA PHE A 218 -10.47 -3.92 10.18
C PHE A 218 -9.89 -3.39 11.51
N GLU A 219 -9.20 -4.23 12.26
CA GLU A 219 -8.66 -3.89 13.58
C GLU A 219 -7.17 -3.51 13.55
N ASN A 220 -6.52 -3.56 12.37
CA ASN A 220 -5.09 -3.35 12.24
C ASN A 220 -4.75 -2.03 11.55
N ALA A 221 -3.74 -1.34 12.09
CA ALA A 221 -3.06 -0.25 11.42
C ALA A 221 -1.60 -0.65 11.17
N THR A 222 -1.16 -0.57 9.92
CA THR A 222 0.23 -0.85 9.56
C THR A 222 1.11 0.31 10.00
N ILE A 223 2.05 0.07 10.90
CA ILE A 223 3.00 1.08 11.42
C ILE A 223 4.42 0.93 10.87
N ALA A 224 4.69 -0.16 10.16
CA ALA A 224 5.97 -0.41 9.51
C ALA A 224 5.78 -1.34 8.30
N ARG A 225 6.60 -1.17 7.28
CA ARG A 225 6.65 -2.04 6.10
C ARG A 225 8.10 -2.44 5.80
N ARG A 226 8.28 -3.60 5.19
CA ARG A 226 9.57 -4.01 4.65
C ARG A 226 9.88 -3.20 3.39
N GLY A 227 11.16 -2.92 3.15
CA GLY A 227 11.60 -2.40 1.86
C GLY A 227 11.42 -3.44 0.75
N ALA A 228 11.28 -2.97 -0.49
CA ALA A 228 11.26 -3.80 -1.68
C ALA A 228 12.37 -3.36 -2.64
N SER A 229 13.04 -4.33 -3.27
CA SER A 229 14.02 -4.06 -4.33
C SER A 229 14.01 -5.19 -5.35
N GLY A 230 14.21 -4.82 -6.62
CA GLY A 230 14.45 -5.76 -7.69
C GLY A 230 15.95 -5.98 -7.89
N TRP A 231 16.34 -7.19 -8.27
CA TRP A 231 17.71 -7.53 -8.59
C TRP A 231 17.76 -8.49 -9.79
N ARG A 232 18.89 -8.53 -10.44
CA ARG A 232 19.16 -9.39 -11.58
C ARG A 232 20.49 -10.10 -11.38
N VAL A 233 20.51 -11.40 -11.59
CA VAL A 233 21.72 -12.21 -11.61
C VAL A 233 21.94 -12.70 -13.04
N GLU A 234 23.17 -12.59 -13.51
CA GLU A 234 23.61 -13.08 -14.80
C GLU A 234 24.75 -14.06 -14.61
N THR A 235 24.66 -15.19 -15.28
CA THR A 235 25.74 -16.17 -15.35
C THR A 235 26.16 -16.35 -16.80
N THR A 236 27.44 -16.50 -17.01
CA THR A 236 28.04 -16.74 -18.35
C THR A 236 28.81 -18.04 -18.36
N GLY A 237 28.92 -18.64 -19.53
CA GLY A 237 29.68 -19.87 -19.73
C GLY A 237 30.25 -19.99 -21.14
N LYS A 238 31.18 -20.91 -21.32
CA LYS A 238 31.77 -21.20 -22.64
C LYS A 238 30.83 -22.12 -23.42
N ARG A 239 30.53 -21.74 -24.66
CA ARG A 239 29.77 -22.59 -25.57
C ARG A 239 30.63 -23.80 -25.99
N ALA A 240 30.07 -25.00 -25.87
CA ALA A 240 30.71 -26.23 -26.26
C ALA A 240 29.67 -27.30 -26.65
N HIS A 241 30.10 -28.30 -27.40
CA HIS A 241 29.30 -29.49 -27.64
C HIS A 241 29.11 -30.26 -26.31
N SER A 242 27.96 -30.92 -26.12
CA SER A 242 27.62 -31.64 -24.89
C SER A 242 28.68 -32.66 -24.45
N SER A 243 29.38 -33.31 -25.37
CA SER A 243 30.50 -34.20 -25.07
C SER A 243 31.76 -33.49 -24.53
N GLY A 244 31.82 -32.15 -24.63
CA GLY A 244 32.95 -31.33 -24.25
C GLY A 244 32.72 -30.52 -22.96
N VAL A 245 31.67 -30.76 -22.21
CA VAL A 245 31.39 -30.10 -20.92
C VAL A 245 31.95 -30.89 -19.74
N PHE A 246 31.97 -30.31 -18.57
CA PHE A 246 32.47 -30.87 -17.30
C PHE A 246 33.98 -31.12 -17.27
N ASN A 247 34.74 -30.25 -17.89
CA ASN A 247 36.21 -30.25 -17.83
C ASN A 247 36.73 -28.84 -17.49
N GLU A 248 37.99 -28.73 -17.09
CA GLU A 248 38.62 -27.47 -16.66
C GLU A 248 38.57 -26.35 -17.71
N ARG A 249 38.59 -26.71 -18.99
CA ARG A 249 38.59 -25.74 -20.10
C ARG A 249 37.23 -25.09 -20.32
N VAL A 250 36.15 -25.86 -20.19
CA VAL A 250 34.76 -25.46 -20.52
C VAL A 250 33.93 -25.21 -19.29
N GLY A 251 34.08 -26.02 -18.25
CA GLY A 251 33.25 -25.99 -17.06
C GLY A 251 31.87 -26.63 -17.24
N ALA A 252 30.93 -26.31 -16.37
CA ALA A 252 29.57 -26.84 -16.40
C ALA A 252 28.60 -25.99 -17.22
N GLY A 253 28.95 -24.73 -17.47
CA GLY A 253 28.11 -23.78 -18.20
C GLY A 253 27.17 -22.95 -17.34
N ALA A 254 26.63 -21.90 -17.96
CA ALA A 254 25.86 -20.85 -17.27
C ALA A 254 24.57 -21.35 -16.59
N ILE A 255 23.87 -22.30 -17.21
CA ILE A 255 22.60 -22.82 -16.68
C ILE A 255 22.82 -23.59 -15.36
N PHE A 256 23.87 -24.44 -15.31
CA PHE A 256 24.19 -25.15 -14.07
C PHE A 256 24.64 -24.21 -12.98
N GLU A 257 25.41 -23.16 -13.30
CA GLU A 257 25.80 -22.15 -12.31
C GLU A 257 24.62 -21.36 -11.80
N MET A 258 23.69 -20.96 -12.66
CA MET A 258 22.44 -20.31 -12.21
C MET A 258 21.62 -21.23 -11.30
N SER A 259 21.50 -22.50 -11.66
CA SER A 259 20.80 -23.49 -10.82
C SER A 259 21.45 -23.65 -9.45
N ARG A 260 22.78 -23.64 -9.38
CA ARG A 260 23.52 -23.69 -8.12
C ARG A 260 23.25 -22.45 -7.26
N ILE A 261 23.26 -21.25 -7.87
CA ILE A 261 22.97 -19.99 -7.19
C ILE A 261 21.55 -19.99 -6.66
N LEU A 262 20.56 -20.33 -7.48
CA LEU A 262 19.15 -20.36 -7.05
C LEU A 262 18.92 -21.37 -5.93
N ASN A 263 19.56 -22.54 -6.02
CA ASN A 263 19.48 -23.54 -4.94
C ASN A 263 20.12 -23.03 -3.63
N ALA A 264 21.26 -22.32 -3.71
CA ALA A 264 21.87 -21.72 -2.53
C ALA A 264 20.96 -20.64 -1.90
N PHE A 265 20.31 -19.79 -2.68
CA PHE A 265 19.31 -18.87 -2.17
C PHE A 265 18.17 -19.59 -1.46
N TYR A 266 17.67 -20.67 -2.05
CA TYR A 266 16.60 -21.45 -1.45
C TYR A 266 17.01 -22.14 -0.16
N GLU A 267 18.20 -22.72 -0.06
CA GLU A 267 18.65 -23.48 1.10
C GLU A 267 19.19 -22.58 2.22
N GLU A 268 19.90 -21.51 1.88
CA GLU A 268 20.68 -20.73 2.84
C GLU A 268 20.04 -19.38 3.24
N VAL A 269 19.22 -18.80 2.36
CA VAL A 269 18.63 -17.46 2.58
C VAL A 269 17.15 -17.53 2.95
N ARG A 270 16.47 -18.55 2.52
CA ARG A 270 15.08 -18.82 2.89
C ARG A 270 14.96 -19.02 4.41
N GLY A 271 14.03 -18.33 5.03
CA GLY A 271 13.76 -18.45 6.47
C GLY A 271 14.32 -17.30 7.31
N GLU A 272 15.03 -16.35 6.71
CA GLU A 272 15.36 -15.10 7.37
C GLU A 272 14.08 -14.33 7.76
N GLU A 273 14.05 -13.86 8.99
CA GLU A 273 12.92 -13.11 9.51
C GLU A 273 12.71 -11.82 8.69
N TYR A 274 11.47 -11.55 8.28
CA TYR A 274 11.07 -10.39 7.48
C TYR A 274 11.65 -10.34 6.06
N LEU A 275 12.32 -11.39 5.57
CA LEU A 275 12.81 -11.47 4.19
C LEU A 275 11.99 -12.46 3.36
N THR A 276 11.52 -11.99 2.21
CA THR A 276 10.94 -12.84 1.16
C THR A 276 11.52 -12.45 -0.18
N PHE A 277 11.71 -13.41 -1.07
CA PHE A 277 12.21 -13.17 -2.42
C PHE A 277 11.60 -14.18 -3.39
N ASN A 278 11.54 -13.79 -4.65
CA ASN A 278 11.03 -14.64 -5.71
C ASN A 278 11.83 -14.40 -7.00
N PRO A 279 12.41 -15.43 -7.62
CA PRO A 279 12.94 -15.35 -8.97
C PRO A 279 11.77 -15.35 -9.98
N GLY A 280 11.19 -14.17 -10.24
CA GLY A 280 9.99 -14.01 -11.07
C GLY A 280 10.20 -14.38 -12.54
N THR A 281 11.44 -14.25 -13.07
CA THR A 281 11.78 -14.63 -14.44
C THR A 281 13.12 -15.33 -14.46
N LEU A 282 13.20 -16.45 -15.14
CA LEU A 282 14.43 -17.21 -15.42
C LEU A 282 14.53 -17.50 -16.92
N LEU A 283 15.62 -17.04 -17.53
CA LEU A 283 15.93 -17.28 -18.94
C LEU A 283 17.30 -17.94 -19.03
N GLY A 284 17.44 -18.96 -19.86
CA GLY A 284 18.72 -19.65 -20.03
C GLY A 284 18.85 -20.28 -21.42
N GLY A 285 19.97 -20.05 -22.10
CA GLY A 285 20.24 -20.56 -23.41
C GLY A 285 21.59 -20.13 -23.97
N THR A 286 21.86 -20.42 -25.25
CA THR A 286 23.10 -19.98 -25.91
C THR A 286 23.15 -18.47 -26.07
N PHE A 287 22.02 -17.84 -26.39
CA PHE A 287 21.84 -16.41 -26.45
C PHE A 287 20.55 -16.07 -25.72
N VAL A 288 20.57 -15.02 -24.91
CA VAL A 288 19.41 -14.51 -24.15
C VAL A 288 19.29 -13.03 -24.43
N GLU A 289 18.16 -12.61 -24.95
CA GLU A 289 17.78 -11.22 -25.07
C GLU A 289 16.74 -10.91 -24.00
N TYR A 290 16.95 -9.84 -23.25
CA TYR A 290 16.05 -9.44 -22.15
C TYR A 290 15.71 -7.97 -22.25
N ASP A 291 14.42 -7.69 -22.34
CA ASP A 291 13.88 -6.34 -22.29
C ASP A 291 13.56 -5.95 -20.84
N LYS A 292 14.25 -4.92 -20.34
CA LYS A 292 14.06 -4.41 -18.98
C LYS A 292 12.75 -3.63 -18.80
N GLN A 293 12.16 -3.11 -19.87
CA GLN A 293 10.95 -2.31 -19.79
C GLN A 293 9.72 -3.20 -19.62
N THR A 294 9.67 -4.28 -20.35
CA THR A 294 8.56 -5.25 -20.33
C THR A 294 8.79 -6.41 -19.36
N SER A 295 9.99 -6.50 -18.77
CA SER A 295 10.41 -7.64 -17.93
C SER A 295 10.27 -9.00 -18.64
N SER A 296 10.37 -9.01 -19.95
CA SER A 296 10.26 -10.19 -20.82
C SER A 296 11.57 -10.48 -21.55
N GLY A 297 11.67 -11.64 -22.18
CA GLY A 297 12.83 -11.94 -23.01
C GLY A 297 12.69 -13.20 -23.82
N GLU A 298 13.60 -13.34 -24.78
CA GLU A 298 13.66 -14.45 -25.72
C GLU A 298 14.98 -15.22 -25.56
N VAL A 299 14.92 -16.49 -25.82
CA VAL A 299 16.06 -17.39 -25.74
C VAL A 299 16.29 -18.04 -27.12
N PHE A 300 17.50 -17.91 -27.61
CA PHE A 300 17.90 -18.45 -28.88
C PHE A 300 19.04 -19.48 -28.71
N GLY A 301 19.10 -20.44 -29.58
CA GLY A 301 20.19 -21.39 -29.68
C GLY A 301 19.72 -22.73 -30.16
N LYS A 302 20.65 -23.43 -30.82
CA LYS A 302 20.42 -24.84 -31.16
C LYS A 302 20.78 -25.70 -29.96
N PRO A 303 19.99 -26.75 -29.64
CA PRO A 303 20.46 -27.81 -28.76
C PRO A 303 21.75 -28.38 -29.30
N THR A 304 22.79 -28.43 -28.50
CA THR A 304 24.10 -29.02 -28.93
C THR A 304 24.32 -30.31 -28.18
#